data_af1c1d60770a9ea781b8110be3033e45
#
_entry.id   af1c1d60770a9ea781b8110be3033e45
#
_cell.length_a   1.000
_cell.length_b   1.000
_cell.length_c   1.000
_cell.angle_alpha   90.00
_cell.angle_beta   90.00
_cell.angle_gamma   90.00
#
_symmetry.space_group_name_H-M   'P 1'
#
loop_
_entity.id
_entity.type
_entity.pdbx_description
1 polymer ?
#
loop_
_entity_poly.entity_id
_entity_poly.type
_entity_poly.pdbx_seq_one_letter_code
_entity_poly.pdbx_strand_id
1 'polypeptide(L)'
;MTHILPMTIILAAVLLGGCETYPPRHGEVVVRDRDFDVRVVFSDRDRAIIRDWYEVRRRSLLPGLAKQGKLPPGHAKRWGPRDILPPGLAYRYLPTELERRLSRLPDGYVRVIVDTDIYIMNTRTRVIFDVLHDLAVD
;
A
#
# COMPACT_ATOMS: atom_id res chain seq x y z
N MET A 1 -33.95 -54.00 -47.41
CA MET A 1 -33.38 -54.44 -46.13
C MET A 1 -32.06 -53.69 -45.95
N THR A 2 -32.11 -52.49 -45.39
CA THR A 2 -30.88 -51.74 -45.20
C THR A 2 -31.05 -50.88 -43.93
N HIS A 3 -30.36 -51.28 -42.87
CA HIS A 3 -30.36 -50.64 -41.60
C HIS A 3 -29.38 -49.49 -41.61
N ILE A 4 -29.92 -48.27 -41.51
CA ILE A 4 -29.15 -47.03 -41.35
C ILE A 4 -29.11 -46.70 -39.86
N LEU A 5 -27.94 -46.89 -39.24
CA LEU A 5 -27.67 -46.38 -37.90
C LEU A 5 -27.42 -44.86 -37.95
N PRO A 6 -28.05 -44.07 -37.12
CA PRO A 6 -27.65 -42.69 -36.94
C PRO A 6 -26.47 -42.61 -35.96
N MET A 7 -25.41 -42.08 -36.45
CA MET A 7 -24.20 -41.76 -35.71
C MET A 7 -24.46 -40.48 -34.88
N THR A 8 -24.65 -40.69 -33.62
CA THR A 8 -24.85 -39.59 -32.65
C THR A 8 -23.49 -38.95 -32.35
N ILE A 9 -23.28 -37.77 -32.89
CA ILE A 9 -22.10 -36.94 -32.58
C ILE A 9 -22.37 -36.26 -31.24
N ILE A 10 -21.69 -36.69 -30.21
CA ILE A 10 -21.65 -36.03 -28.88
C ILE A 10 -20.65 -34.90 -28.99
N LEU A 11 -21.16 -33.67 -29.14
CA LEU A 11 -20.37 -32.46 -29.06
C LEU A 11 -20.12 -32.13 -27.59
N ALA A 12 -18.95 -32.55 -27.07
CA ALA A 12 -18.50 -32.16 -25.74
C ALA A 12 -18.07 -30.69 -25.75
N ALA A 13 -18.94 -29.83 -25.28
CA ALA A 13 -18.61 -28.43 -25.03
C ALA A 13 -17.71 -28.35 -23.77
N VAL A 14 -16.41 -28.20 -23.98
CA VAL A 14 -15.45 -27.85 -22.91
C VAL A 14 -15.65 -26.41 -22.57
N LEU A 15 -16.38 -26.11 -21.49
CA LEU A 15 -16.44 -24.81 -20.86
C LEU A 15 -15.11 -24.59 -20.11
N LEU A 16 -14.16 -23.96 -20.80
CA LEU A 16 -12.99 -23.37 -20.14
C LEU A 16 -13.47 -22.14 -19.39
N GLY A 17 -13.85 -22.34 -18.13
CA GLY A 17 -14.06 -21.26 -17.19
C GLY A 17 -12.72 -20.56 -16.95
N GLY A 18 -12.46 -19.49 -17.70
CA GLY A 18 -11.36 -18.59 -17.41
C GLY A 18 -11.64 -17.91 -16.09
N CYS A 19 -10.89 -18.29 -15.03
CA CYS A 19 -10.79 -17.49 -13.83
C CYS A 19 -10.02 -16.23 -14.21
N GLU A 20 -10.74 -15.18 -14.59
CA GLU A 20 -10.15 -13.84 -14.64
C GLU A 20 -9.83 -13.42 -13.21
N THR A 21 -8.57 -13.64 -12.84
CA THR A 21 -8.01 -13.05 -11.62
C THR A 21 -7.90 -11.56 -11.85
N TYR A 22 -8.92 -10.84 -11.47
CA TYR A 22 -8.92 -9.37 -11.48
C TYR A 22 -7.87 -8.92 -10.46
N PRO A 23 -6.84 -8.15 -10.85
CA PRO A 23 -5.90 -7.62 -9.87
C PRO A 23 -6.66 -6.68 -8.93
N PRO A 24 -6.48 -6.81 -7.60
CA PRO A 24 -7.16 -5.95 -6.65
C PRO A 24 -6.74 -4.49 -6.88
N ARG A 25 -7.69 -3.65 -7.22
CA ARG A 25 -7.51 -2.21 -7.47
C ARG A 25 -7.34 -1.38 -6.21
N HIS A 26 -7.26 -2.03 -5.06
CA HIS A 26 -7.19 -1.38 -3.75
C HIS A 26 -5.93 -1.87 -3.04
N GLY A 27 -5.31 -1.02 -2.20
CA GLY A 27 -4.18 -1.41 -1.38
C GLY A 27 -4.43 -2.79 -0.79
N GLU A 28 -3.46 -3.69 -0.89
CA GLU A 28 -3.66 -5.11 -0.66
C GLU A 28 -4.21 -5.37 0.75
N VAL A 29 -5.52 -5.54 0.84
CA VAL A 29 -6.19 -6.03 2.04
C VAL A 29 -6.20 -7.55 1.95
N VAL A 30 -5.19 -8.21 2.50
CA VAL A 30 -5.20 -9.66 2.61
C VAL A 30 -6.05 -10.05 3.82
N VAL A 31 -7.32 -10.33 3.57
CA VAL A 31 -8.20 -10.98 4.56
C VAL A 31 -7.85 -12.47 4.57
N ARG A 32 -7.08 -12.93 5.53
CA ARG A 32 -6.94 -14.37 5.83
C ARG A 32 -8.01 -14.75 6.85
N ASP A 33 -9.00 -15.49 6.38
CA ASP A 33 -10.03 -16.10 7.20
C ASP A 33 -9.39 -17.18 8.08
N ARG A 34 -9.20 -16.86 9.35
CA ARG A 34 -9.25 -17.70 10.56
C ARG A 34 -8.89 -16.99 11.86
N ASP A 35 -8.27 -15.80 11.81
CA ASP A 35 -8.09 -14.90 12.96
C ASP A 35 -7.89 -13.49 12.38
N PHE A 36 -8.92 -12.74 12.21
CA PHE A 36 -9.06 -11.32 11.80
C PHE A 36 -7.73 -10.51 11.67
N ASP A 37 -6.75 -11.01 10.95
CA ASP A 37 -5.51 -10.31 10.64
C ASP A 37 -5.74 -9.48 9.35
N VAL A 38 -6.42 -8.35 9.50
CA VAL A 38 -6.52 -7.37 8.42
C VAL A 38 -5.13 -6.78 8.21
N ARG A 39 -4.46 -7.24 7.16
CA ARG A 39 -3.16 -6.71 6.78
C ARG A 39 -3.34 -5.55 5.82
N VAL A 40 -3.23 -4.34 6.33
CA VAL A 40 -3.23 -3.11 5.52
C VAL A 40 -1.77 -2.71 5.29
N VAL A 41 -1.32 -2.77 4.05
CA VAL A 41 0.07 -2.46 3.68
C VAL A 41 0.13 -1.51 2.49
N PHE A 42 1.27 -0.85 2.30
CA PHE A 42 1.55 -0.13 1.06
C PHE A 42 1.68 -1.13 -0.08
N SER A 43 0.90 -0.98 -1.14
CA SER A 43 1.10 -1.74 -2.38
C SER A 43 2.44 -1.36 -3.04
N ASP A 44 2.97 -2.22 -3.89
CA ASP A 44 4.19 -1.91 -4.65
C ASP A 44 4.01 -0.66 -5.52
N ARG A 45 2.81 -0.47 -6.05
CA ARG A 45 2.44 0.74 -6.78
C ARG A 45 2.50 1.98 -5.88
N ASP A 46 1.92 1.92 -4.68
CA ASP A 46 1.93 3.05 -3.73
C ASP A 46 3.37 3.38 -3.31
N ARG A 47 4.19 2.35 -3.05
CA ARG A 47 5.61 2.52 -2.73
C ARG A 47 6.37 3.23 -3.84
N ALA A 48 6.11 2.88 -5.11
CA ALA A 48 6.73 3.53 -6.26
C ALA A 48 6.27 5.00 -6.38
N ILE A 49 4.96 5.26 -6.30
CA ILE A 49 4.41 6.63 -6.41
C ILE A 49 4.97 7.54 -5.30
N ILE A 50 5.02 7.05 -4.05
CA ILE A 50 5.53 7.83 -2.92
C ILE A 50 7.02 8.11 -3.11
N ARG A 51 7.79 7.11 -3.51
CA ARG A 51 9.23 7.26 -3.76
C ARG A 51 9.49 8.30 -4.86
N ASP A 52 8.81 8.20 -5.98
CA ASP A 52 8.96 9.15 -7.09
C ASP A 52 8.58 10.58 -6.69
N TRP A 53 7.49 10.72 -5.91
CA TRP A 53 7.03 12.00 -5.41
C TRP A 53 8.10 12.71 -4.58
N TYR A 54 8.71 12.04 -3.64
CA TYR A 54 9.74 12.63 -2.77
C TYR A 54 11.09 12.72 -3.45
N GLU A 55 11.42 11.85 -4.40
CA GLU A 55 12.65 11.94 -5.17
C GLU A 55 12.69 13.22 -6.03
N VAL A 56 11.59 13.56 -6.69
CA VAL A 56 11.47 14.82 -7.44
C VAL A 56 11.68 16.02 -6.51
N ARG A 57 11.05 16.02 -5.35
CA ARG A 57 11.22 17.07 -4.34
C ARG A 57 12.64 17.17 -3.79
N ARG A 58 13.25 16.03 -3.48
CA ARG A 58 14.64 15.98 -3.02
C ARG A 58 15.61 16.58 -4.03
N ARG A 59 15.39 16.36 -5.32
CA ARG A 59 16.19 16.96 -6.39
C ARG A 59 15.96 18.46 -6.56
N SER A 60 14.79 18.95 -6.24
CA SER A 60 14.45 20.38 -6.29
C SER A 60 14.99 21.17 -5.10
N LEU A 61 15.35 20.50 -4.01
CA LEU A 61 16.06 21.14 -2.90
C LEU A 61 17.43 21.57 -3.38
N LEU A 62 17.76 22.86 -3.13
CA LEU A 62 19.01 23.49 -3.61
C LEU A 62 20.25 22.61 -3.33
N PRO A 63 21.21 22.50 -4.25
CA PRO A 63 22.38 21.63 -4.13
C PRO A 63 23.22 21.82 -2.86
N GLY A 64 23.12 22.98 -2.19
CA GLY A 64 23.80 23.27 -0.94
C GLY A 64 23.21 22.55 0.29
N LEU A 65 21.90 22.28 0.30
CA LEU A 65 21.24 21.59 1.41
C LEU A 65 21.36 20.07 1.28
N ALA A 66 21.39 19.56 0.05
CA ALA A 66 21.59 18.12 -0.21
C ALA A 66 22.97 17.61 0.27
N LYS A 67 23.99 18.50 0.32
CA LYS A 67 25.34 18.14 0.78
C LYS A 67 25.48 18.11 2.31
N GLN A 68 24.57 18.66 3.05
CA GLN A 68 24.70 18.71 4.51
C GLN A 68 24.30 17.42 5.20
N GLY A 69 23.75 16.40 4.48
CA GLY A 69 23.62 15.03 4.99
C GLY A 69 23.02 14.87 6.39
N LYS A 70 22.73 15.98 7.04
CA LYS A 70 22.09 16.07 8.34
C LYS A 70 20.62 16.32 8.11
N LEU A 71 19.90 15.27 7.71
CA LEU A 71 18.55 15.13 8.22
C LEU A 71 18.65 15.42 9.72
N PRO A 72 17.79 16.27 10.29
CA PRO A 72 17.75 16.43 11.73
C PRO A 72 17.70 15.03 12.31
N PRO A 73 18.41 14.74 13.44
CA PRO A 73 18.41 13.41 14.01
C PRO A 73 16.94 13.05 14.24
N GLY A 74 16.42 12.17 13.38
CA GLY A 74 15.08 11.62 13.54
C GLY A 74 14.97 11.07 14.94
N HIS A 75 13.77 11.03 15.50
CA HIS A 75 13.57 10.49 16.84
C HIS A 75 14.37 9.19 16.96
N ALA A 76 15.17 9.06 18.02
CA ALA A 76 16.05 7.91 18.23
C ALA A 76 15.29 6.56 18.24
N LYS A 77 13.95 6.62 18.29
CA LYS A 77 13.05 5.46 18.25
C LYS A 77 12.26 5.45 16.93
N ARG A 78 12.52 4.46 16.12
CA ARG A 78 11.71 4.11 14.95
C ARG A 78 10.64 3.09 15.35
N TRP A 79 9.42 3.29 14.86
CA TRP A 79 8.33 2.36 15.08
C TRP A 79 8.16 1.44 13.88
N GLY A 80 7.80 0.20 14.15
CA GLY A 80 7.52 -0.81 13.13
C GLY A 80 6.06 -1.25 13.12
N PRO A 81 5.72 -2.18 12.22
CA PRO A 81 4.41 -2.83 12.23
C PRO A 81 4.10 -3.47 13.58
N ARG A 82 2.86 -3.30 14.06
CA ARG A 82 2.32 -3.70 15.37
C ARG A 82 2.70 -2.80 16.54
N ASP A 83 3.60 -1.84 16.37
CA ASP A 83 3.84 -0.83 17.39
C ASP A 83 2.65 0.14 17.48
N ILE A 84 2.53 0.80 18.63
CA ILE A 84 1.54 1.85 18.85
C ILE A 84 2.25 3.19 18.78
N LEU A 85 1.78 4.08 17.91
CA LEU A 85 2.30 5.43 17.84
C LEU A 85 1.91 6.20 19.12
N PRO A 86 2.89 6.73 19.92
CA PRO A 86 2.60 7.34 21.21
C PRO A 86 1.57 8.45 21.12
N PRO A 87 0.67 8.56 22.11
CA PRO A 87 -0.20 9.72 22.22
C PRO A 87 0.65 10.97 22.44
N GLY A 88 0.30 12.07 21.77
CA GLY A 88 1.05 13.33 21.84
C GLY A 88 2.24 13.44 20.88
N LEU A 89 2.63 12.37 20.21
CA LEU A 89 3.60 12.48 19.11
C LEU A 89 2.96 13.25 17.95
N ALA A 90 3.63 14.33 17.52
CA ALA A 90 3.19 15.10 16.36
C ALA A 90 3.38 14.29 15.08
N TYR A 91 2.36 14.29 14.25
CA TYR A 91 2.41 13.73 12.90
C TYR A 91 1.67 14.66 11.94
N ARG A 92 1.94 14.52 10.67
CA ARG A 92 1.22 15.21 9.59
C ARG A 92 0.65 14.22 8.60
N TYR A 93 -0.40 14.60 7.89
CA TYR A 93 -0.94 13.81 6.79
C TYR A 93 -0.10 13.97 5.53
N LEU A 94 -0.21 13.03 4.61
CA LEU A 94 0.39 13.17 3.30
C LEU A 94 -0.21 14.38 2.56
N PRO A 95 0.55 15.01 1.65
CA PRO A 95 -0.01 16.03 0.76
C PRO A 95 -1.23 15.47 0.02
N THR A 96 -2.28 16.26 -0.09
CA THR A 96 -3.55 15.85 -0.72
C THR A 96 -3.36 15.36 -2.15
N GLU A 97 -2.44 16.00 -2.90
CA GLU A 97 -2.11 15.63 -4.28
C GLU A 97 -1.46 14.26 -4.36
N LEU A 98 -0.62 13.92 -3.38
CA LEU A 98 -0.02 12.58 -3.29
C LEU A 98 -1.07 11.55 -2.89
N GLU A 99 -1.85 11.83 -1.83
CA GLU A 99 -2.87 10.89 -1.33
C GLU A 99 -3.88 10.49 -2.41
N ARG A 100 -4.28 11.42 -3.29
CA ARG A 100 -5.19 11.14 -4.42
C ARG A 100 -4.63 10.16 -5.45
N ARG A 101 -3.32 9.97 -5.51
CA ARG A 101 -2.65 9.05 -6.45
C ARG A 101 -2.52 7.65 -5.90
N LEU A 102 -2.67 7.51 -4.59
CA LEU A 102 -2.47 6.26 -3.87
C LEU A 102 -3.75 5.43 -3.83
N SER A 103 -3.59 4.16 -3.54
CA SER A 103 -4.71 3.25 -3.32
C SER A 103 -5.54 3.71 -2.13
N ARG A 104 -6.87 3.55 -2.23
CA ARG A 104 -7.75 3.90 -1.13
C ARG A 104 -7.53 2.95 0.05
N LEU A 105 -7.32 3.52 1.24
CA LEU A 105 -7.28 2.73 2.47
C LEU A 105 -8.71 2.37 2.94
N PRO A 106 -8.87 1.26 3.68
CA PRO A 106 -10.10 0.96 4.37
C PRO A 106 -10.45 2.04 5.40
N ASP A 107 -11.73 2.10 5.77
CA ASP A 107 -12.18 3.04 6.79
C ASP A 107 -11.47 2.82 8.13
N GLY A 108 -11.10 3.91 8.77
CA GLY A 108 -10.36 3.88 10.05
C GLY A 108 -8.83 3.77 9.90
N TYR A 109 -8.31 3.74 8.68
CA TYR A 109 -6.88 3.76 8.42
C TYR A 109 -6.46 5.04 7.71
N VAL A 110 -5.27 5.53 8.06
CA VAL A 110 -4.69 6.75 7.47
C VAL A 110 -3.20 6.57 7.24
N ARG A 111 -2.69 7.36 6.29
CA ARG A 111 -1.25 7.53 6.09
C ARG A 111 -0.81 8.80 6.79
N VAL A 112 0.22 8.68 7.62
CA VAL A 112 0.78 9.80 8.38
C VAL A 112 2.30 9.84 8.24
N ILE A 113 2.86 11.01 8.39
CA ILE A 113 4.30 11.26 8.38
C ILE A 113 4.73 11.65 9.78
N VAL A 114 5.74 10.94 10.28
CA VAL A 114 6.47 11.32 11.49
C VAL A 114 7.93 11.45 11.09
N ASP A 115 8.49 12.62 11.24
CA ASP A 115 9.82 12.98 10.71
C ASP A 115 9.93 12.69 9.20
N THR A 116 10.74 11.70 8.81
CA THR A 116 10.94 11.28 7.42
C THR A 116 10.26 9.97 7.08
N ASP A 117 9.61 9.33 8.05
CA ASP A 117 8.96 8.02 7.89
C ASP A 117 7.46 8.19 7.61
N ILE A 118 6.94 7.34 6.73
CA ILE A 118 5.52 7.32 6.38
C ILE A 118 4.90 6.04 6.89
N TYR A 119 3.85 6.18 7.70
CA TYR A 119 3.17 5.07 8.36
C TYR A 119 1.74 4.90 7.86
N ILE A 120 1.28 3.65 7.78
CA ILE A 120 -0.15 3.35 7.78
C ILE A 120 -0.53 2.99 9.21
N MET A 121 -1.47 3.71 9.79
CA MET A 121 -1.97 3.42 11.13
C MET A 121 -3.49 3.38 11.20
N ASN A 122 -4.01 2.68 12.19
CA ASN A 122 -5.42 2.76 12.56
C ASN A 122 -5.67 4.00 13.43
N THR A 123 -6.66 4.81 13.07
CA THR A 123 -6.94 6.09 13.75
C THR A 123 -7.40 5.93 15.20
N ARG A 124 -8.07 4.82 15.52
CA ARG A 124 -8.63 4.56 16.84
C ARG A 124 -7.60 3.98 17.81
N THR A 125 -6.87 2.96 17.36
CA THR A 125 -5.92 2.22 18.19
C THR A 125 -4.50 2.78 18.15
N ARG A 126 -4.20 3.60 17.11
CA ARG A 126 -2.86 4.10 16.79
C ARG A 126 -1.84 2.99 16.48
N VAL A 127 -2.31 1.78 16.25
CA VAL A 127 -1.46 0.66 15.83
C VAL A 127 -0.96 0.91 14.42
N ILE A 128 0.33 0.71 14.21
CA ILE A 128 1.01 0.82 12.92
C ILE A 128 0.86 -0.52 12.18
N PHE A 129 0.46 -0.45 10.92
CA PHE A 129 0.28 -1.62 10.07
C PHE A 129 1.42 -1.79 9.06
N ASP A 130 1.96 -0.70 8.55
CA ASP A 130 3.12 -0.72 7.65
C ASP A 130 3.88 0.60 7.70
N VAL A 131 5.12 0.61 7.25
CA VAL A 131 6.01 1.77 7.29
C VAL A 131 6.93 1.85 6.08
N LEU A 132 7.16 3.07 5.61
CA LEU A 132 8.19 3.42 4.64
C LEU A 132 9.18 4.37 5.30
N HIS A 133 10.42 3.92 5.48
CA HIS A 133 11.45 4.70 6.14
C HIS A 133 12.16 5.68 5.21
N ASP A 134 12.57 6.82 5.75
CA ASP A 134 13.48 7.79 5.14
C ASP A 134 13.01 8.35 3.78
N LEU A 135 11.71 8.44 3.54
CA LEU A 135 11.16 8.91 2.27
C LEU A 135 10.68 10.36 2.30
N ALA A 136 9.95 10.75 3.34
CA ALA A 136 9.36 12.08 3.41
C ALA A 136 10.44 13.15 3.60
N VAL A 137 10.45 14.12 2.71
CA VAL A 137 11.27 15.35 2.81
C VAL A 137 10.33 16.56 2.72
N ASP A 138 10.63 17.61 3.46
CA ASP A 138 9.91 18.88 3.46
C ASP A 138 10.32 19.74 2.27
#